data_dc9ac6615d0d50c00ef490bdf1367c67
#
_entry.id   dc9ac6615d0d50c00ef490bdf1367c67
#
_cell.length_a   1.000
_cell.length_b   1.000
_cell.length_c   1.000
_cell.angle_alpha   90.00
_cell.angle_beta   90.00
_cell.angle_gamma   90.00
#
_symmetry.space_group_name_H-M   'P 1'
#
loop_
_entity.id
_entity.type
_entity.pdbx_description
1 polymer ?
#
loop_
_entity_poly.entity_id
_entity_poly.type
_entity_poly.pdbx_seq_one_letter_code
_entity_poly.pdbx_strand_id
1 'polypeptide(L)'
;MXXXXXPQLRGMCLSNYTSDPVFRAXLARPPEEDPQGTVLQWISTFGNPLTWDDLPWLRSLTDLPLIIKGICHPDDARRARDGGVDGIYCSTHGGRQANGGLPALDCLPGVIEAADGLPVLFDSGIRSGADVVKALALGATAVGIGRPYAYGLALGGVDGIVHVLRSILAEADLXMAVDGYPTRKDLTPDTLRRVV
;
A
#
# COMPACT_ATOMS: atom_id res chain seq x y z
N MET A 1 12.69 -9.55 14.67
CA MET A 1 11.79 -10.26 13.78
C MET A 1 10.79 -11.21 14.46
N UNK A 2 10.91 -11.56 15.48
CA UNK A 2 10.09 -12.50 16.18
C UNK A 2 8.74 -12.05 16.67
N UNK A 3 8.65 -10.98 16.77
CA UNK A 3 7.47 -10.42 17.32
C UNK A 3 6.34 -10.35 16.29
N UNK A 4 6.71 -10.20 15.27
CA UNK A 4 5.76 -10.07 14.24
C UNK A 4 5.27 -11.39 13.70
N UNK A 5 6.02 -12.09 13.74
CA UNK A 5 5.77 -13.39 13.27
C UNK A 5 5.13 -14.30 14.27
N UNK A 6 5.00 -13.84 15.08
CA UNK A 6 4.47 -14.60 16.02
C UNK A 6 3.22 -15.21 15.74
N PRO A 7 2.25 -14.44 15.37
CA PRO A 7 1.00 -15.13 14.96
C PRO A 7 1.20 -16.19 13.88
N GLN A 8 1.99 -15.86 12.88
CA GLN A 8 2.23 -16.82 11.79
C GLN A 8 2.98 -18.08 12.28
N LEU A 9 3.95 -17.89 13.16
CA LEU A 9 4.67 -19.04 13.73
C LEU A 9 3.78 -19.92 14.58
N ARG A 10 2.65 -19.38 15.05
CA ARG A 10 1.64 -20.16 15.75
C ARG A 10 0.56 -20.70 14.81
N GLY A 11 0.79 -20.57 13.51
CA GLY A 11 -0.18 -21.01 12.49
C GLY A 11 -1.35 -20.10 12.27
N MET A 12 -1.35 -18.94 12.93
CA MET A 12 -2.42 -17.95 12.72
C MET A 12 -2.15 -17.12 11.47
N CYS A 13 -3.21 -16.59 10.89
CA CYS A 13 -3.13 -15.70 9.73
C CYS A 13 -2.65 -16.39 8.44
N LEU A 14 -2.74 -17.73 8.39
CA LEU A 14 -2.36 -18.48 7.20
C LEU A 14 -3.56 -19.04 6.43
N SER A 15 -4.77 -18.62 6.78
CA SER A 15 -5.99 -19.19 6.18
C SER A 15 -6.04 -19.05 4.67
N ASN A 16 -5.46 -17.96 4.12
CA ASN A 16 -5.41 -17.77 2.67
C ASN A 16 -4.61 -18.90 1.99
N TYR A 17 -3.57 -19.38 2.67
CA TYR A 17 -2.69 -20.42 2.15
C TYR A 17 -3.22 -21.82 2.45
N THR A 18 -3.68 -22.02 3.70
CA THR A 18 -4.15 -23.35 4.11
C THR A 18 -5.48 -23.73 3.47
N SER A 19 -6.20 -22.77 2.90
CA SER A 19 -7.41 -23.05 2.12
C SER A 19 -7.15 -23.21 0.62
N ASP A 20 -5.93 -22.89 0.16
CA ASP A 20 -5.59 -22.96 -1.27
C ASP A 20 -5.08 -24.36 -1.62
N PRO A 21 -5.74 -25.06 -2.57
CA PRO A 21 -5.30 -26.38 -2.94
C PRO A 21 -3.90 -26.44 -3.53
N VAL A 22 -3.44 -25.36 -4.19
CA VAL A 22 -2.08 -25.32 -4.76
C VAL A 22 -1.05 -25.29 -3.62
N PHE A 23 -1.28 -24.43 -2.61
CA PHE A 23 -0.37 -24.38 -1.46
C PHE A 23 -0.40 -25.72 -0.70
N ARG A 24 -1.56 -26.31 -0.51
CA ARG A 24 -1.72 -27.59 0.20
C ARG A 24 -1.00 -28.72 -0.52
N ALA A 25 -0.92 -28.69 -1.80
CA ALA A 25 -0.22 -29.70 -2.59
C ALA A 25 1.30 -29.69 -2.41
N UNK A 26 1.71 -28.63 -1.92
CA UNK A 26 3.08 -28.48 -1.69
C UNK A 26 3.50 -28.97 -0.38
N LEU A 27 2.58 -29.29 0.43
CA LEU A 27 2.84 -29.75 1.80
C LEU A 27 3.03 -31.26 1.86
N ALA A 28 3.95 -31.67 2.73
CA ALA A 28 4.17 -33.09 2.91
C ALA A 28 2.98 -33.77 3.62
N ARG A 29 2.26 -33.02 4.45
CA ARG A 29 1.06 -33.44 5.17
C ARG A 29 0.05 -32.31 5.20
N PRO A 30 -1.25 -32.63 5.33
CA PRO A 30 -2.25 -31.56 5.45
C PRO A 30 -1.99 -30.62 6.62
N PRO A 31 -2.38 -29.36 6.52
CA PRO A 31 -2.16 -28.39 7.61
C PRO A 31 -2.73 -28.85 8.95
N GLU A 32 -3.81 -29.60 8.93
CA GLU A 32 -4.49 -30.09 10.12
C GLU A 32 -3.65 -31.14 10.87
N GLU A 33 -2.78 -31.85 10.13
CA GLU A 33 -1.92 -32.90 10.70
C GLU A 33 -0.55 -32.37 11.07
N ASP A 34 -0.05 -31.33 10.31
CA ASP A 34 1.29 -30.80 10.53
C ASP A 34 1.27 -29.27 10.41
N PRO A 35 0.78 -28.59 11.45
CA PRO A 35 0.80 -27.13 11.43
C PRO A 35 2.21 -26.54 11.36
N GLN A 36 3.20 -27.18 11.96
CA GLN A 36 4.57 -26.68 11.95
C GLN A 36 5.19 -26.78 10.56
N GLY A 37 5.00 -27.91 9.89
CA GLY A 37 5.46 -28.06 8.50
C GLY A 37 4.79 -27.04 7.57
N THR A 38 3.51 -26.76 7.83
CA THR A 38 2.79 -25.75 7.07
C THR A 38 3.44 -24.37 7.23
N VAL A 39 3.79 -23.98 8.47
CA VAL A 39 4.45 -22.70 8.73
C VAL A 39 5.83 -22.66 8.06
N LEU A 40 6.58 -23.75 8.13
CA LEU A 40 7.90 -23.84 7.50
C LEU A 40 7.79 -23.69 5.97
N GLN A 41 6.82 -24.34 5.36
CA GLN A 41 6.57 -24.20 3.93
C GLN A 41 6.25 -22.76 3.56
N TRP A 42 5.38 -22.11 4.37
CA TRP A 42 5.04 -20.70 4.15
C TRP A 42 6.29 -19.80 4.26
N ILE A 43 7.13 -20.04 5.28
CA ILE A 43 8.36 -19.26 5.46
C ILE A 43 9.31 -19.47 4.28
N SER A 44 9.45 -20.70 3.80
CA SER A 44 10.35 -20.97 2.68
C SER A 44 9.89 -20.29 1.39
N THR A 45 8.59 -20.09 1.25
CA THR A 45 8.02 -19.43 0.06
C THR A 45 8.14 -17.90 0.16
N PHE A 46 7.86 -17.34 1.33
CA PHE A 46 7.73 -15.88 1.50
C PHE A 46 8.84 -15.25 2.35
N GLY A 47 9.78 -16.06 2.82
CA GLY A 47 10.83 -15.60 3.73
C GLY A 47 12.07 -15.00 3.06
N ASN A 48 12.12 -14.98 1.75
CA ASN A 48 13.26 -14.48 0.99
C ASN A 48 12.96 -13.05 0.53
N PRO A 49 13.48 -12.03 1.25
CA PRO A 49 13.22 -10.65 0.84
C PRO A 49 13.96 -10.32 -0.46
N LEU A 50 13.31 -9.56 -1.31
CA LEU A 50 13.97 -8.98 -2.47
C LEU A 50 14.85 -7.81 -2.01
N THR A 51 15.92 -7.57 -2.76
CA THR A 51 16.82 -6.46 -2.52
C THR A 51 16.86 -5.54 -3.74
N TRP A 52 17.54 -4.42 -3.62
CA TRP A 52 17.70 -3.50 -4.74
C TRP A 52 18.43 -4.17 -5.91
N ASP A 53 19.27 -5.17 -5.64
CA ASP A 53 20.00 -5.89 -6.69
C ASP A 53 19.08 -6.78 -7.53
N ASP A 54 17.86 -7.05 -7.06
CA ASP A 54 16.87 -7.84 -7.81
C ASP A 54 16.06 -7.00 -8.80
N LEU A 55 16.19 -5.67 -8.72
CA LEU A 55 15.38 -4.79 -9.56
C LEU A 55 15.61 -4.98 -11.06
N PRO A 56 16.87 -5.11 -11.54
CA PRO A 56 17.09 -5.41 -12.97
C PRO A 56 16.44 -6.71 -13.41
N TRP A 57 16.48 -7.74 -12.55
CA TRP A 57 15.80 -8.99 -12.86
C TRP A 57 14.29 -8.79 -12.99
N LEU A 58 13.68 -8.07 -12.02
CA LEU A 58 12.24 -7.77 -12.11
C LEU A 58 11.92 -7.02 -13.40
N ARG A 59 12.74 -6.01 -13.75
CA ARG A 59 12.52 -5.23 -14.97
C ARG A 59 12.57 -6.11 -16.22
N SER A 60 13.42 -7.13 -16.22
CA SER A 60 13.57 -8.00 -17.39
C SER A 60 12.37 -8.92 -17.62
N LEU A 61 11.48 -9.06 -16.63
CA LEU A 61 10.33 -9.98 -16.74
C LEU A 61 9.15 -9.37 -17.47
N THR A 62 9.10 -8.04 -17.63
CA THR A 62 7.88 -7.40 -18.14
C THR A 62 8.21 -6.04 -18.74
N ASP A 63 7.43 -5.67 -19.76
CA ASP A 63 7.43 -4.31 -20.32
C ASP A 63 6.34 -3.43 -19.69
N LEU A 64 5.55 -3.96 -18.77
CA LEU A 64 4.52 -3.18 -18.07
C LEU A 64 5.19 -2.15 -17.14
N PRO A 65 4.49 -1.04 -16.84
CA PRO A 65 5.03 -0.10 -15.87
C PRO A 65 5.30 -0.78 -14.52
N LEU A 66 6.50 -0.55 -13.99
CA LEU A 66 6.95 -1.15 -12.74
C LEU A 66 6.87 -0.11 -11.63
N ILE A 67 6.12 -0.41 -10.59
CA ILE A 67 5.92 0.50 -9.45
C ILE A 67 6.36 -0.21 -8.18
N ILE A 68 7.24 0.43 -7.40
CA ILE A 68 7.66 -0.14 -6.12
C ILE A 68 6.83 0.47 -5.00
N LYS A 69 6.20 -0.40 -4.22
CA LYS A 69 5.31 -0.01 -3.11
C LYS A 69 6.02 -0.20 -1.78
N GLY A 70 5.72 0.69 -0.83
CA GLY A 70 6.28 0.63 0.51
C GLY A 70 7.41 1.63 0.74
N ILE A 71 7.59 2.56 -0.19
CA ILE A 71 8.68 3.55 -0.13
C ILE A 71 8.23 4.71 0.76
N CYS A 72 8.96 4.92 1.86
CA CYS A 72 8.67 5.98 2.83
C CYS A 72 9.89 6.83 3.17
N HIS A 73 11.06 6.54 2.56
CA HIS A 73 12.28 7.31 2.80
C HIS A 73 12.77 7.92 1.48
N PRO A 74 13.20 9.19 1.48
CA PRO A 74 13.68 9.81 0.24
C PRO A 74 14.82 9.05 -0.44
N ASP A 75 15.75 8.47 0.32
CA ASP A 75 16.85 7.73 -0.28
C ASP A 75 16.37 6.48 -1.01
N ASP A 76 15.35 5.81 -0.47
CA ASP A 76 14.76 4.66 -1.16
C ASP A 76 14.02 5.12 -2.43
N ALA A 77 13.37 6.30 -2.38
CA ALA A 77 12.74 6.85 -3.57
C ALA A 77 13.78 7.14 -4.67
N ARG A 78 14.94 7.70 -4.27
CA ARG A 78 16.05 7.93 -5.22
C ARG A 78 16.56 6.62 -5.81
N ARG A 79 16.75 5.59 -4.95
CA ARG A 79 17.21 4.28 -5.41
C ARG A 79 16.21 3.66 -6.40
N ALA A 80 14.93 3.75 -6.10
CA ALA A 80 13.90 3.24 -7.01
C ALA A 80 13.93 3.97 -8.35
N ARG A 81 13.96 5.33 -8.31
CA ARG A 81 14.04 6.15 -9.51
C ARG A 81 15.28 5.78 -10.34
N ASP A 82 16.45 5.76 -9.70
CA ASP A 82 17.72 5.50 -10.37
C ASP A 82 17.79 4.05 -10.88
N GLY A 83 17.04 3.14 -10.25
CA GLY A 83 16.90 1.76 -10.70
C GLY A 83 15.94 1.56 -11.86
N GLY A 84 15.31 2.64 -12.36
CA GLY A 84 14.52 2.59 -13.57
C GLY A 84 13.07 2.17 -13.42
N VAL A 85 12.50 2.37 -12.23
CA VAL A 85 11.05 2.12 -12.04
C VAL A 85 10.24 3.22 -12.72
N ASP A 86 8.99 2.92 -13.03
CA ASP A 86 8.08 3.86 -13.69
C ASP A 86 7.23 4.66 -12.71
N GLY A 87 7.23 4.27 -11.44
CA GLY A 87 6.49 4.99 -10.40
C GLY A 87 6.86 4.48 -9.01
N ILE A 88 6.47 5.27 -8.03
CA ILE A 88 6.74 4.98 -6.63
C ILE A 88 5.41 5.00 -5.88
N TYR A 89 5.25 4.09 -4.91
CA TYR A 89 4.04 4.03 -4.12
C TYR A 89 4.41 4.24 -2.65
N CYS A 90 4.19 5.46 -2.17
CA CYS A 90 4.43 5.82 -0.76
C CYS A 90 3.36 5.16 0.10
N SER A 91 3.78 4.27 0.99
CA SER A 91 2.83 3.42 1.71
C SER A 91 3.50 2.74 2.90
N THR A 92 2.83 2.71 4.05
CA THR A 92 3.21 1.85 5.18
C THR A 92 2.41 0.55 5.19
N HIS A 93 1.68 0.25 4.10
CA HIS A 93 0.76 -0.88 4.05
C HIS A 93 -0.28 -0.82 5.19
N GLY A 94 -0.65 0.41 5.60
CA GLY A 94 -1.59 0.63 6.70
C GLY A 94 -1.08 0.15 8.04
N GLY A 95 0.25 0.09 8.22
CA GLY A 95 0.88 -0.41 9.45
C GLY A 95 0.79 -1.92 9.61
N ARG A 96 0.45 -2.66 8.56
CA ARG A 96 0.21 -4.11 8.64
C ARG A 96 1.48 -4.93 8.51
N GLN A 97 2.51 -4.40 7.83
CA GLN A 97 3.81 -5.08 7.70
C GLN A 97 4.73 -4.69 8.85
N ALA A 98 4.90 -3.39 9.06
CA ALA A 98 5.66 -2.86 10.19
C ALA A 98 4.85 -1.72 10.79
N ASN A 99 4.62 -1.77 12.10
CA ASN A 99 3.86 -0.75 12.81
C ASN A 99 4.81 0.00 13.74
N GLY A 100 4.48 1.26 14.05
CA GLY A 100 5.29 2.09 14.93
C GLY A 100 6.25 3.02 14.22
N GLY A 101 6.27 3.01 12.89
CA GLY A 101 7.03 3.97 12.12
C GLY A 101 6.25 5.27 11.89
N LEU A 102 6.84 6.17 11.10
CA LEU A 102 6.18 7.43 10.74
C LEU A 102 4.93 7.16 9.91
N PRO A 103 3.90 8.01 10.04
CA PRO A 103 2.77 7.94 9.13
C PRO A 103 3.22 8.17 7.68
N ALA A 104 2.62 7.44 6.75
CA ALA A 104 2.98 7.58 5.33
C ALA A 104 2.76 9.01 4.82
N LEU A 105 1.77 9.72 5.35
CA LEU A 105 1.50 11.08 4.92
C LEU A 105 2.65 12.03 5.29
N ASP A 106 3.31 11.81 6.43
CA ASP A 106 4.48 12.60 6.81
C ASP A 106 5.68 12.31 5.93
N CYS A 107 5.74 11.11 5.35
CA CYS A 107 6.82 10.71 4.44
C CYS A 107 6.60 11.22 3.02
N LEU A 108 5.35 11.47 2.64
CA LEU A 108 4.96 11.72 1.25
C LEU A 108 5.70 12.90 0.62
N PRO A 109 5.83 14.09 1.26
CA PRO A 109 6.51 15.20 0.60
C PRO A 109 7.97 14.88 0.25
N GLY A 110 8.71 14.23 1.16
CA GLY A 110 10.10 13.88 0.89
C GLY A 110 10.24 12.83 -0.20
N VAL A 111 9.29 11.90 -0.27
CA VAL A 111 9.27 10.88 -1.33
C VAL A 111 8.99 11.55 -2.68
N ILE A 112 8.04 12.47 -2.74
CA ILE A 112 7.70 13.18 -3.98
C ILE A 112 8.90 14.00 -4.48
N GLU A 113 9.56 14.73 -3.58
CA GLU A 113 10.75 15.49 -3.96
C GLU A 113 11.82 14.57 -4.54
N ALA A 114 12.09 13.46 -3.87
CA ALA A 114 13.13 12.51 -4.29
C ALA A 114 12.75 11.75 -5.56
N ALA A 115 11.45 11.58 -5.84
CA ALA A 115 10.96 10.94 -7.06
C ALA A 115 11.25 11.75 -8.31
N ASP A 116 11.42 13.07 -8.17
CA ASP A 116 11.89 13.97 -9.22
C ASP A 116 11.08 13.81 -10.52
N GLY A 117 9.78 13.91 -10.42
CA GLY A 117 8.86 13.84 -11.56
C GLY A 117 8.24 12.50 -11.84
N LEU A 118 8.72 11.41 -11.25
CA LEU A 118 8.03 10.13 -11.37
C LEU A 118 6.67 10.21 -10.67
N PRO A 119 5.65 9.51 -11.19
CA PRO A 119 4.38 9.43 -10.48
C PRO A 119 4.56 8.83 -9.09
N VAL A 120 3.93 9.45 -8.10
CA VAL A 120 3.93 8.92 -6.73
C VAL A 120 2.49 8.62 -6.32
N LEU A 121 2.20 7.33 -6.15
CA LEU A 121 0.93 6.87 -5.60
C LEU A 121 1.03 6.91 -4.07
N PHE A 122 -0.11 7.03 -3.42
CA PHE A 122 -0.14 7.13 -1.96
C PHE A 122 -1.29 6.30 -1.37
N ASP A 123 -1.04 5.62 -0.26
CA ASP A 123 -2.09 5.06 0.59
C ASP A 123 -1.65 5.08 2.06
N SER A 124 -2.42 4.46 2.90
CA SER A 124 -2.22 4.34 4.35
C SER A 124 -2.81 5.54 5.10
N GLY A 125 -4.08 5.40 5.38
CA GLY A 125 -4.79 6.36 6.20
C GLY A 125 -5.90 7.13 5.48
N ILE A 126 -6.09 6.91 4.19
CA ILE A 126 -7.18 7.56 3.45
C ILE A 126 -8.51 6.96 3.91
N ARG A 127 -9.38 7.80 4.49
CA ARG A 127 -10.68 7.36 5.01
C ARG A 127 -11.83 8.24 4.59
N SER A 128 -11.53 9.40 4.01
CA SER A 128 -12.53 10.40 3.65
C SER A 128 -12.10 11.11 2.37
N GLY A 129 -13.00 11.85 1.77
CA GLY A 129 -12.68 12.70 0.64
C GLY A 129 -11.69 13.80 1.02
N ALA A 130 -11.77 14.32 2.24
CA ALA A 130 -10.80 15.31 2.72
C ALA A 130 -9.39 14.75 2.75
N ASP A 131 -9.22 13.47 3.13
CA ASP A 131 -7.90 12.84 3.10
C ASP A 131 -7.37 12.73 1.68
N VAL A 132 -8.25 12.40 0.72
CA VAL A 132 -7.89 12.35 -0.71
C VAL A 132 -7.36 13.70 -1.16
N VAL A 133 -8.11 14.77 -0.89
CA VAL A 133 -7.74 16.14 -1.30
C VAL A 133 -6.39 16.53 -0.69
N LYS A 134 -6.17 16.23 0.60
CA LYS A 134 -4.89 16.55 1.26
C LYS A 134 -3.72 15.82 0.61
N ALA A 135 -3.86 14.54 0.34
CA ALA A 135 -2.77 13.77 -0.29
C ALA A 135 -2.48 14.27 -1.70
N LEU A 136 -3.52 14.59 -2.48
CA LEU A 136 -3.34 15.15 -3.82
C LEU A 136 -2.67 16.53 -3.74
N ALA A 137 -3.07 17.37 -2.77
CA ALA A 137 -2.47 18.69 -2.59
C ALA A 137 -0.99 18.60 -2.20
N LEU A 138 -0.60 17.56 -1.45
CA LEU A 138 0.80 17.31 -1.14
C LEU A 138 1.59 16.82 -2.37
N GLY A 139 0.91 16.46 -3.46
CA GLY A 139 1.55 16.09 -4.71
C GLY A 139 1.39 14.64 -5.13
N ALA A 140 0.59 13.85 -4.42
CA ALA A 140 0.34 12.48 -4.86
C ALA A 140 -0.33 12.47 -6.23
N THR A 141 0.10 11.57 -7.09
CA THR A 141 -0.49 11.39 -8.42
C THR A 141 -1.87 10.76 -8.31
N ALA A 142 -2.02 9.82 -7.41
CA ALA A 142 -3.29 9.14 -7.13
C ALA A 142 -3.23 8.55 -5.73
N VAL A 143 -4.42 8.25 -5.17
CA VAL A 143 -4.51 7.67 -3.83
C VAL A 143 -5.20 6.32 -3.87
N GLY A 144 -4.79 5.43 -2.96
CA GLY A 144 -5.40 4.14 -2.77
C GLY A 144 -6.10 4.06 -1.42
N ILE A 145 -7.08 3.18 -1.33
CA ILE A 145 -7.76 2.90 -0.07
C ILE A 145 -7.68 1.41 0.24
N GLY A 146 -7.64 1.08 1.50
CA GLY A 146 -7.60 -0.32 1.95
C GLY A 146 -8.79 -0.66 2.83
N ARG A 147 -8.70 -0.36 4.12
CA ARG A 147 -9.74 -0.75 5.06
C ARG A 147 -11.14 -0.23 4.71
N PRO A 148 -11.33 1.00 4.19
CA PRO A 148 -12.71 1.44 3.90
C PRO A 148 -13.44 0.54 2.91
N TYR A 149 -12.79 0.11 1.81
CA TYR A 149 -13.49 -0.78 0.87
C TYR A 149 -13.74 -2.16 1.50
N ALA A 150 -12.81 -2.63 2.35
CA ALA A 150 -12.97 -3.94 2.99
C ALA A 150 -14.15 -3.93 3.97
N TYR A 151 -14.34 -2.82 4.69
CA TYR A 151 -15.50 -2.67 5.57
C TYR A 151 -16.79 -2.61 4.73
N GLY A 152 -16.77 -1.89 3.62
CA GLY A 152 -17.91 -1.86 2.69
C GLY A 152 -18.27 -3.25 2.20
N LEU A 153 -17.25 -4.01 1.79
CA LEU A 153 -17.44 -5.40 1.35
C LEU A 153 -18.09 -6.25 2.44
N ALA A 154 -17.58 -6.12 3.66
CA ALA A 154 -18.08 -6.94 4.79
C ALA A 154 -19.53 -6.61 5.14
N LEU A 155 -19.93 -5.35 5.00
CA LEU A 155 -21.27 -4.90 5.39
C LEU A 155 -22.30 -5.03 4.28
N GLY A 156 -21.90 -4.91 3.00
CA GLY A 156 -22.86 -4.85 1.92
C GLY A 156 -22.39 -5.45 0.59
N GLY A 157 -21.34 -6.30 0.63
CA GLY A 157 -20.86 -6.93 -0.59
C GLY A 157 -20.42 -5.91 -1.64
N VAL A 158 -20.69 -6.18 -2.89
CA VAL A 158 -20.33 -5.30 -4.01
C VAL A 158 -20.95 -3.91 -3.83
N ASP A 159 -22.22 -3.85 -3.45
CA ASP A 159 -22.90 -2.56 -3.24
C ASP A 159 -22.26 -1.76 -2.12
N GLY A 160 -21.76 -2.43 -1.07
CA GLY A 160 -21.03 -1.77 0.00
C GLY A 160 -19.71 -1.15 -0.48
N ILE A 161 -18.98 -1.85 -1.34
CA ILE A 161 -17.76 -1.29 -1.95
C ILE A 161 -18.12 -0.05 -2.79
N VAL A 162 -19.13 -0.17 -3.66
CA VAL A 162 -19.56 0.93 -4.52
C VAL A 162 -19.98 2.14 -3.68
N HIS A 163 -20.72 1.89 -2.60
CA HIS A 163 -21.15 2.96 -1.69
C HIS A 163 -19.95 3.70 -1.09
N VAL A 164 -18.97 2.96 -0.58
CA VAL A 164 -17.77 3.57 0.04
C VAL A 164 -17.01 4.41 -1.00
N LEU A 165 -16.77 3.85 -2.19
CA LEU A 165 -16.03 4.58 -3.23
C LEU A 165 -16.77 5.85 -3.64
N ARG A 166 -18.07 5.76 -3.88
CA ARG A 166 -18.88 6.92 -4.27
C ARG A 166 -18.90 7.97 -3.16
N SER A 167 -19.00 7.56 -1.91
CA SER A 167 -19.01 8.51 -0.77
C SER A 167 -17.70 9.28 -0.67
N ILE A 168 -16.57 8.59 -0.77
CA ILE A 168 -15.25 9.23 -0.71
C ILE A 168 -15.06 10.19 -1.89
N LEU A 169 -15.44 9.78 -3.10
CA LEU A 169 -15.31 10.61 -4.29
C LEU A 169 -16.21 11.84 -4.20
N ALA A 170 -17.47 11.66 -3.77
CA ALA A 170 -18.40 12.78 -3.63
C ALA A 170 -17.90 13.79 -2.59
N GLU A 171 -17.38 13.29 -1.47
CA GLU A 171 -16.83 14.17 -0.44
C GLU A 171 -15.61 14.93 -0.96
N ALA A 172 -14.72 14.26 -1.69
CA ALA A 172 -13.55 14.92 -2.28
C ALA A 172 -13.98 16.04 -3.24
N ASP A 173 -14.97 15.75 -4.10
CA ASP A 173 -15.52 16.70 -5.05
C ASP A 173 -16.12 17.92 -4.30
N LEU A 174 -16.92 17.67 -3.30
CA LEU A 174 -17.48 18.74 -2.47
C LEU A 174 -16.44 19.61 -1.75
N UNK A 175 -15.47 19.05 -1.28
CA UNK A 175 -14.49 19.65 -0.64
C UNK A 175 -13.79 20.57 -1.46
N MET A 176 -13.45 20.15 -2.68
CA MET A 176 -12.84 20.97 -3.72
C MET A 176 -13.74 22.13 -4.14
N ALA A 177 -15.00 21.85 -4.39
CA ALA A 177 -15.95 22.88 -4.80
C ALA A 177 -16.12 23.97 -3.73
N VAL A 178 -16.32 23.58 -2.48
CA VAL A 178 -16.54 24.51 -1.38
C VAL A 178 -15.31 25.36 -1.12
N ASP A 179 -14.12 24.76 -1.23
CA ASP A 179 -12.86 25.47 -0.98
C ASP A 179 -12.38 26.26 -2.20
N GLY A 180 -13.07 26.15 -3.33
CA GLY A 180 -12.77 26.94 -4.51
C GLY A 180 -11.64 26.40 -5.38
N TYR A 181 -11.45 25.08 -5.41
CA TYR A 181 -10.45 24.42 -6.26
C TYR A 181 -11.14 23.71 -7.41
N PRO A 182 -11.32 24.37 -8.57
CA PRO A 182 -12.08 23.76 -9.67
C PRO A 182 -11.41 22.54 -10.30
N THR A 183 -10.11 22.41 -10.20
CA THR A 183 -9.42 21.24 -10.79
C THR A 183 -8.33 20.73 -9.84
N ARG A 184 -7.91 19.50 -10.10
CA ARG A 184 -6.81 18.87 -9.37
C ARG A 184 -5.52 19.69 -9.44
N LYS A 185 -5.31 20.42 -10.53
CA LYS A 185 -4.11 21.24 -10.72
C LYS A 185 -4.06 22.44 -9.76
N ASP A 186 -5.21 22.83 -9.22
CA ASP A 186 -5.28 23.92 -8.25
C ASP A 186 -4.87 23.47 -6.84
N LEU A 187 -4.79 22.17 -6.60
CA LEU A 187 -4.36 21.62 -5.33
C LEU A 187 -2.83 21.60 -5.29
N THR A 188 -2.26 22.39 -4.40
CA THR A 188 -0.81 22.47 -4.19
C THR A 188 -0.53 22.41 -2.69
N PRO A 189 0.71 22.14 -2.26
CA PRO A 189 1.03 22.15 -0.83
C PRO A 189 0.69 23.47 -0.14
N ASP A 190 0.72 24.59 -0.87
CA ASP A 190 0.38 25.91 -0.30
C ASP A 190 -1.10 26.04 0.08
N THR A 191 -1.97 25.13 -0.42
CA THR A 191 -3.37 25.11 -0.02
C THR A 191 -3.58 24.45 1.34
N LEU A 192 -2.51 23.87 1.91
CA LEU A 192 -2.59 23.16 3.18
C LEU A 192 -1.89 23.93 4.29
N ARG A 193 -2.37 23.75 5.50
CA ARG A 193 -1.69 24.27 6.68
C ARG A 193 -1.55 23.13 7.70
N ARG A 194 -0.33 22.89 8.14
CA ARG A 194 -0.11 21.92 9.20
C ARG A 194 -0.66 22.48 10.51
N VAL A 195 -1.45 21.67 11.18
CA VAL A 195 -1.98 22.01 12.50
C VAL A 195 -1.28 21.11 13.51
N VAL A 196 -0.66 21.71 14.51
CA VAL A 196 0.12 21.00 15.54
C VAL A 196 -0.81 20.45 16.62
#